data_59b9edf08651a5e5090265d055d6e479
#
_entry.id   59b9edf08651a5e5090265d055d6e479
#
_cell.length_a   1.000
_cell.length_b   1.000
_cell.length_c   1.000
_cell.angle_alpha   90.00
_cell.angle_beta   90.00
_cell.angle_gamma   90.00
#
_symmetry.space_group_name_H-M   'P 1'
#
loop_
_entity.id
_entity.type
_entity.pdbx_description
1 polymer ?
#
loop_
_entity_poly.entity_id
_entity_poly.type
_entity_poly.pdbx_seq_one_letter_code
_entity_poly.pdbx_strand_id
1 'polypeptide(L)'
;GFRTTLSRTRITNFSYECSSQEATAVPLQWIGETPRQDKAVSFGVPFDKGEVFPENKLRLSAESGEDIPIDTWTLAYWPDGSVKWGGIAGVIPAGTEKLTLEKAVKKSKAKSKLPDTDKKKSVSVAETSQGIHISTGVISAYIPRQGEFLIDSLLYKGVKVGEKARLICHTQSEPVLESTSQVSFTNYIGELKSVTVERAGSVRALVKLEGVHKSPNGREWLPFVVRLYFYGGSEQVKMVHSFVYDGDQNK
;
A
#
# COMPACT_ATOMS: atom_id res chain seq x y z
N GLY A 1 -9.91 -5.87 -5.07
CA GLY A 1 -9.32 -4.58 -5.39
C GLY A 1 -10.26 -3.72 -6.21
N PHE A 2 -10.08 -2.41 -6.13
CA PHE A 2 -10.72 -1.49 -7.07
C PHE A 2 -9.95 -1.52 -8.39
N ARG A 3 -10.67 -1.60 -9.49
CA ARG A 3 -10.17 -1.16 -10.79
C ARG A 3 -10.99 0.05 -11.21
N THR A 4 -10.37 0.99 -11.87
CA THR A 4 -11.09 2.02 -12.58
C THR A 4 -11.87 1.35 -13.70
N THR A 5 -13.15 1.68 -13.82
CA THR A 5 -14.07 1.11 -14.84
C THR A 5 -13.61 1.37 -16.28
N LEU A 6 -12.61 2.23 -16.48
CA LEU A 6 -11.96 2.47 -17.77
C LEU A 6 -11.27 1.24 -18.36
N SER A 7 -11.05 0.16 -17.57
CA SER A 7 -10.32 -1.00 -18.07
C SER A 7 -11.18 -2.04 -18.80
N ARG A 8 -12.51 -1.88 -18.90
CA ARG A 8 -13.39 -2.83 -19.63
C ARG A 8 -14.63 -2.23 -20.28
N THR A 9 -14.81 -0.92 -20.28
CA THR A 9 -15.64 -0.37 -21.31
C THR A 9 -14.80 -0.42 -22.57
N ARG A 10 -15.14 -1.31 -23.50
CA ARG A 10 -14.63 -1.21 -24.87
C ARG A 10 -14.88 0.22 -25.27
N ILE A 11 -13.80 0.97 -25.48
CA ILE A 11 -13.84 2.28 -26.12
C ILE A 11 -14.19 2.00 -27.58
N THR A 12 -15.45 1.77 -27.86
CA THR A 12 -16.03 1.87 -29.16
C THR A 12 -16.93 3.09 -29.09
N ASN A 13 -16.49 4.16 -29.74
CA ASN A 13 -17.19 5.43 -29.96
C ASN A 13 -17.24 6.34 -28.70
N PHE A 14 -16.13 7.01 -28.40
CA PHE A 14 -16.16 8.30 -27.75
C PHE A 14 -16.12 9.39 -28.82
N SER A 15 -17.26 10.00 -29.08
CA SER A 15 -17.30 11.36 -29.64
C SER A 15 -17.10 12.31 -28.46
N TYR A 16 -15.98 13.00 -28.41
CA TYR A 16 -15.70 14.04 -27.44
C TYR A 16 -16.40 15.32 -27.91
N GLU A 17 -17.53 15.63 -27.34
CA GLU A 17 -18.05 17.01 -27.35
C GLU A 17 -17.39 17.73 -26.17
N CYS A 18 -16.53 18.69 -26.48
CA CYS A 18 -15.93 19.58 -25.50
C CYS A 18 -17.02 20.53 -24.99
N SER A 19 -17.75 20.13 -23.95
CA SER A 19 -18.65 21.01 -23.20
C SER A 19 -17.95 21.48 -21.94
N SER A 20 -17.81 22.80 -21.82
CA SER A 20 -17.55 23.63 -20.61
C SER A 20 -17.30 22.88 -19.31
N GLN A 21 -16.06 22.98 -18.81
CA GLN A 21 -15.58 22.88 -17.41
C GLN A 21 -16.58 22.31 -16.38
N GLU A 22 -17.09 21.11 -16.56
CA GLU A 22 -17.65 20.34 -15.46
C GLU A 22 -16.51 19.68 -14.71
N ALA A 23 -16.56 19.75 -13.38
CA ALA A 23 -15.57 19.17 -12.51
C ALA A 23 -15.45 17.67 -12.84
N THR A 24 -14.25 17.24 -13.20
CA THR A 24 -13.94 15.85 -13.49
C THR A 24 -14.39 14.96 -12.35
N ALA A 25 -15.43 14.19 -12.59
CA ALA A 25 -15.96 13.20 -11.69
C ALA A 25 -15.68 11.82 -12.28
N VAL A 26 -14.83 11.03 -11.62
CA VAL A 26 -14.50 9.66 -12.03
C VAL A 26 -15.31 8.68 -11.19
N PRO A 27 -16.29 7.99 -11.80
CA PRO A 27 -17.05 6.95 -11.10
C PRO A 27 -16.17 5.72 -10.86
N LEU A 28 -16.23 5.17 -9.67
CA LEU A 28 -15.50 3.99 -9.25
C LEU A 28 -16.47 2.95 -8.68
N GLN A 29 -16.22 1.69 -8.99
CA GLN A 29 -16.99 0.57 -8.45
C GLN A 29 -16.11 -0.65 -8.21
N TRP A 30 -16.56 -1.55 -7.37
CA TRP A 30 -15.89 -2.82 -7.13
C TRP A 30 -15.95 -3.72 -8.36
N ILE A 31 -14.85 -4.48 -8.55
CA ILE A 31 -14.87 -5.64 -9.44
C ILE A 31 -15.22 -6.84 -8.59
N GLY A 32 -16.44 -7.33 -8.71
CA GLY A 32 -16.97 -8.41 -7.88
C GLY A 32 -17.86 -7.89 -6.75
N GLU A 33 -17.92 -8.63 -5.66
CA GLU A 33 -18.81 -8.32 -4.55
C GLU A 33 -18.35 -7.11 -3.73
N THR A 34 -19.32 -6.33 -3.26
CA THR A 34 -19.07 -5.25 -2.32
C THR A 34 -18.55 -5.79 -0.99
N PRO A 35 -17.43 -5.28 -0.45
CA PRO A 35 -16.89 -5.75 0.80
C PRO A 35 -17.83 -5.59 1.99
N ARG A 36 -17.94 -6.63 2.81
CA ARG A 36 -18.76 -6.63 4.04
C ARG A 36 -18.05 -6.03 5.26
N GLN A 37 -16.78 -5.64 5.11
CA GLN A 37 -15.95 -5.01 6.14
C GLN A 37 -15.21 -3.84 5.52
N ASP A 38 -14.76 -2.89 6.37
CA ASP A 38 -13.93 -1.78 5.94
C ASP A 38 -12.73 -2.30 5.15
N LYS A 39 -12.51 -1.75 3.96
CA LYS A 39 -11.50 -2.26 3.03
C LYS A 39 -10.43 -1.22 2.73
N ALA A 40 -9.22 -1.49 3.16
CA ALA A 40 -8.05 -0.72 2.75
C ALA A 40 -7.72 -0.95 1.27
N VAL A 41 -7.61 0.12 0.51
CA VAL A 41 -7.37 0.08 -0.95
C VAL A 41 -6.28 1.04 -1.37
N SER A 42 -5.61 0.69 -2.46
CA SER A 42 -4.69 1.58 -3.16
C SER A 42 -4.79 1.27 -4.66
N PHE A 43 -5.02 2.29 -5.46
CA PHE A 43 -5.26 2.17 -6.89
C PHE A 43 -4.78 3.41 -7.64
N GLY A 44 -4.69 3.30 -8.97
CA GLY A 44 -4.35 4.40 -9.87
C GLY A 44 -5.54 4.86 -10.68
N VAL A 45 -5.64 6.16 -10.93
CA VAL A 45 -6.66 6.77 -11.79
C VAL A 45 -5.98 7.55 -12.89
N PRO A 46 -6.32 7.30 -14.17
CA PRO A 46 -5.87 8.13 -15.28
C PRO A 46 -6.70 9.43 -15.34
N PHE A 47 -6.06 10.51 -15.76
CA PHE A 47 -6.68 11.81 -16.02
C PHE A 47 -6.30 12.28 -17.41
N ASP A 48 -7.19 13.03 -18.04
CA ASP A 48 -6.93 13.66 -19.32
C ASP A 48 -5.90 14.79 -19.17
N LYS A 49 -5.23 15.12 -20.29
CA LYS A 49 -4.23 16.18 -20.33
C LYS A 49 -4.87 17.53 -19.98
N GLY A 50 -4.23 18.26 -19.06
CA GLY A 50 -4.71 19.57 -18.59
C GLY A 50 -5.82 19.50 -17.57
N GLU A 51 -6.29 18.31 -17.19
CA GLU A 51 -7.45 18.13 -16.34
C GLU A 51 -7.14 18.29 -14.84
N VAL A 52 -6.13 17.60 -14.34
CA VAL A 52 -5.71 17.63 -12.95
C VAL A 52 -4.24 18.04 -12.86
N PHE A 53 -3.92 18.97 -11.96
CA PHE A 53 -2.57 19.38 -11.65
C PHE A 53 -2.15 18.94 -10.24
N PRO A 54 -0.86 18.82 -9.92
CA PRO A 54 -0.39 18.36 -8.61
C PRO A 54 -0.93 19.13 -7.41
N GLU A 55 -1.23 20.41 -7.59
CA GLU A 55 -1.81 21.30 -6.57
C GLU A 55 -3.31 21.09 -6.36
N ASN A 56 -4.00 20.43 -7.27
CA ASN A 56 -5.41 20.12 -7.13
C ASN A 56 -5.63 19.07 -6.04
N LYS A 57 -6.48 19.39 -5.08
CA LYS A 57 -6.94 18.39 -4.12
C LYS A 57 -8.01 17.53 -4.75
N LEU A 58 -7.91 16.23 -4.55
CA LEU A 58 -8.93 15.27 -4.93
C LEU A 58 -9.79 14.92 -3.71
N ARG A 59 -11.05 14.65 -3.96
CA ARG A 59 -12.05 14.22 -2.98
C ARG A 59 -12.64 12.89 -3.44
N LEU A 60 -12.74 11.95 -2.53
CA LEU A 60 -13.45 10.69 -2.74
C LEU A 60 -14.72 10.69 -1.91
N SER A 61 -15.87 10.46 -2.51
CA SER A 61 -17.16 10.40 -1.84
C SER A 61 -17.90 9.10 -2.15
N ALA A 62 -18.66 8.62 -1.16
CA ALA A 62 -19.62 7.54 -1.35
C ALA A 62 -20.89 8.03 -2.02
N GLU A 63 -21.78 7.13 -2.49
CA GLU A 63 -23.10 7.46 -3.01
C GLU A 63 -23.97 8.26 -2.03
N SER A 64 -23.77 8.04 -0.72
CA SER A 64 -24.43 8.82 0.35
C SER A 64 -24.01 10.28 0.40
N GLY A 65 -22.96 10.67 -0.35
CA GLY A 65 -22.33 11.99 -0.29
C GLY A 65 -21.31 12.13 0.85
N GLU A 66 -21.06 11.09 1.62
CA GLU A 66 -20.05 11.08 2.68
C GLU A 66 -18.64 11.11 2.09
N ASP A 67 -17.79 11.97 2.64
CA ASP A 67 -16.39 12.08 2.27
C ASP A 67 -15.57 10.96 2.88
N ILE A 68 -14.78 10.28 2.04
CA ILE A 68 -13.85 9.24 2.46
C ILE A 68 -12.44 9.85 2.46
N PRO A 69 -11.74 9.85 3.62
CA PRO A 69 -10.35 10.33 3.68
C PRO A 69 -9.45 9.55 2.74
N ILE A 70 -8.65 10.27 1.95
CA ILE A 70 -7.69 9.68 1.02
C ILE A 70 -6.33 10.35 1.11
N ASP A 71 -5.28 9.58 0.85
CA ASP A 71 -3.98 10.09 0.44
C ASP A 71 -3.86 10.00 -1.07
N THR A 72 -3.29 11.04 -1.69
CA THR A 72 -3.10 11.12 -3.14
C THR A 72 -1.65 11.41 -3.49
N TRP A 73 -1.20 10.95 -4.65
CA TRP A 73 0.13 11.25 -5.18
C TRP A 73 0.16 11.10 -6.68
N THR A 74 1.07 11.81 -7.35
CA THR A 74 1.28 11.67 -8.79
C THR A 74 2.13 10.45 -9.10
N LEU A 75 1.68 9.62 -10.04
CA LEU A 75 2.41 8.47 -10.58
C LEU A 75 3.07 8.80 -11.91
N ALA A 76 2.44 9.62 -12.75
CA ALA A 76 2.97 10.05 -14.03
C ALA A 76 2.40 11.43 -14.41
N TYR A 77 3.13 12.14 -15.25
CA TYR A 77 2.77 13.46 -15.77
C TYR A 77 2.56 13.44 -17.28
N TRP A 78 1.71 14.33 -17.74
CA TRP A 78 1.69 14.76 -19.13
C TRP A 78 2.81 15.79 -19.39
N PRO A 79 3.20 16.02 -20.67
CA PRO A 79 4.25 17.01 -20.99
C PRO A 79 3.96 18.44 -20.55
N ASP A 80 2.69 18.79 -20.31
CA ASP A 80 2.27 20.12 -19.82
C ASP A 80 2.32 20.24 -18.29
N GLY A 81 2.81 19.21 -17.59
CA GLY A 81 2.87 19.18 -16.11
C GLY A 81 1.58 18.73 -15.43
N SER A 82 0.51 18.50 -16.17
CA SER A 82 -0.71 17.92 -15.59
C SER A 82 -0.52 16.45 -15.23
N VAL A 83 -1.33 15.95 -14.29
CA VAL A 83 -1.27 14.57 -13.81
C VAL A 83 -1.85 13.63 -14.86
N LYS A 84 -1.05 12.69 -15.35
CA LYS A 84 -1.48 11.62 -16.24
C LYS A 84 -2.06 10.43 -15.48
N TRP A 85 -1.42 10.08 -14.35
CA TRP A 85 -1.85 9.03 -13.44
C TRP A 85 -1.73 9.51 -12.00
N GLY A 86 -2.84 9.48 -11.28
CA GLY A 86 -2.88 9.75 -9.86
C GLY A 86 -2.99 8.45 -9.06
N GLY A 87 -2.17 8.29 -8.03
CA GLY A 87 -2.31 7.24 -7.04
C GLY A 87 -3.25 7.69 -5.93
N ILE A 88 -4.14 6.82 -5.49
CA ILE A 88 -5.09 7.05 -4.41
C ILE A 88 -4.96 5.92 -3.39
N ALA A 89 -5.02 6.27 -2.10
CA ALA A 89 -5.17 5.30 -1.02
C ALA A 89 -6.28 5.74 -0.08
N GLY A 90 -7.09 4.79 0.38
CA GLY A 90 -8.21 5.05 1.27
C GLY A 90 -8.62 3.79 2.05
N VAL A 91 -9.45 3.98 3.07
CA VAL A 91 -10.18 2.88 3.72
C VAL A 91 -11.65 3.08 3.42
N ILE A 92 -12.19 2.20 2.59
CA ILE A 92 -13.58 2.29 2.13
C ILE A 92 -14.48 1.58 3.14
N PRO A 93 -15.52 2.26 3.67
CA PRO A 93 -16.45 1.65 4.60
C PRO A 93 -17.18 0.44 4.02
N ALA A 94 -17.51 -0.51 4.89
CA ALA A 94 -18.30 -1.68 4.54
C ALA A 94 -19.61 -1.30 3.84
N GLY A 95 -20.02 -2.07 2.84
CA GLY A 95 -21.28 -1.87 2.12
C GLY A 95 -21.29 -0.69 1.13
N THR A 96 -20.21 0.08 1.00
CA THR A 96 -20.12 1.15 -0.01
C THR A 96 -19.96 0.53 -1.41
N GLU A 97 -20.97 0.67 -2.27
CA GLU A 97 -20.97 0.05 -3.60
C GLU A 97 -20.28 0.90 -4.65
N LYS A 98 -20.61 2.19 -4.68
CA LYS A 98 -20.10 3.15 -5.66
C LYS A 98 -19.43 4.33 -4.98
N LEU A 99 -18.43 4.83 -5.66
CA LEU A 99 -17.63 5.96 -5.22
C LEU A 99 -17.47 6.96 -6.38
N THR A 100 -17.27 8.20 -6.03
CA THR A 100 -16.93 9.25 -6.99
C THR A 100 -15.65 9.93 -6.56
N LEU A 101 -14.67 9.98 -7.45
CA LEU A 101 -13.45 10.76 -7.28
C LEU A 101 -13.57 12.03 -8.11
N GLU A 102 -13.39 13.19 -7.47
CA GLU A 102 -13.53 14.49 -8.12
C GLU A 102 -12.49 15.50 -7.62
N LYS A 103 -12.31 16.60 -8.36
CA LYS A 103 -11.55 17.74 -7.82
C LYS A 103 -12.33 18.37 -6.67
N ALA A 104 -11.64 18.57 -5.54
CA ALA A 104 -12.24 19.27 -4.42
C ALA A 104 -12.45 20.75 -4.78
N VAL A 105 -13.71 21.15 -4.91
CA VAL A 105 -14.07 22.57 -5.05
C VAL A 105 -13.82 23.27 -3.72
N LYS A 106 -13.14 24.41 -3.72
CA LYS A 106 -12.98 25.23 -2.52
C LYS A 106 -14.36 25.73 -2.08
N LYS A 107 -15.08 24.94 -1.29
CA LYS A 107 -16.26 25.45 -0.57
C LYS A 107 -15.74 26.40 0.50
N SER A 108 -16.32 27.62 0.50
CA SER A 108 -16.11 28.65 1.52
C SER A 108 -16.18 28.07 2.92
N LYS A 109 -15.17 28.35 3.72
CA LYS A 109 -15.03 28.24 5.19
C LYS A 109 -16.24 27.72 6.00
N ALA A 110 -16.69 26.50 5.76
CA ALA A 110 -17.30 25.74 6.82
C ALA A 110 -16.11 25.13 7.60
N LYS A 111 -15.95 25.55 8.85
CA LYS A 111 -15.02 24.92 9.80
C LYS A 111 -15.50 23.49 10.02
N SER A 112 -15.08 22.56 9.18
CA SER A 112 -15.17 21.15 9.56
C SER A 112 -14.10 20.94 10.62
N LYS A 113 -14.48 21.09 11.90
CA LYS A 113 -13.81 20.36 12.96
C LYS A 113 -13.96 18.90 12.55
N LEU A 114 -12.89 18.26 12.11
CA LEU A 114 -12.87 16.79 12.02
C LEU A 114 -13.38 16.25 13.36
N PRO A 115 -14.40 15.38 13.36
CA PRO A 115 -14.82 14.73 14.58
C PRO A 115 -13.62 14.02 15.22
N ASP A 116 -13.55 14.00 16.54
CA ASP A 116 -12.46 13.37 17.29
C ASP A 116 -12.31 11.86 16.96
N THR A 117 -13.32 11.26 16.34
CA THR A 117 -13.33 9.91 15.80
C THR A 117 -12.36 9.71 14.63
N ASP A 118 -12.06 10.76 13.85
CA ASP A 118 -11.17 10.65 12.68
C ASP A 118 -9.70 10.63 13.07
N LYS A 119 -9.33 11.17 14.22
CA LYS A 119 -7.98 11.06 14.77
C LYS A 119 -7.60 9.62 15.13
N LYS A 120 -8.56 8.78 15.49
CA LYS A 120 -8.36 7.35 15.77
C LYS A 120 -8.16 6.51 14.51
N LYS A 121 -8.48 7.04 13.33
CA LYS A 121 -8.36 6.35 12.04
C LYS A 121 -7.21 6.88 11.18
N SER A 122 -6.28 7.64 11.75
CA SER A 122 -5.11 8.15 11.02
C SER A 122 -3.87 7.30 11.27
N VAL A 123 -2.99 7.24 10.27
CA VAL A 123 -1.66 6.63 10.42
C VAL A 123 -0.70 7.67 10.97
N SER A 124 0.12 7.26 11.93
CA SER A 124 1.28 8.03 12.38
C SER A 124 2.56 7.25 12.14
N VAL A 125 3.61 7.95 11.73
CA VAL A 125 4.95 7.41 11.49
C VAL A 125 5.94 8.26 12.27
N ALA A 126 6.75 7.61 13.10
CA ALA A 126 7.85 8.25 13.81
C ALA A 126 9.16 7.53 13.47
N GLU A 127 10.09 8.25 12.86
CA GLU A 127 11.39 7.74 12.47
C GLU A 127 12.47 8.09 13.50
N THR A 128 13.31 7.11 13.80
CA THR A 128 14.51 7.28 14.63
C THR A 128 15.73 6.71 13.89
N SER A 129 16.91 6.90 14.42
CA SER A 129 18.13 6.28 13.91
C SER A 129 18.11 4.74 14.02
N GLN A 130 17.35 4.20 14.97
CA GLN A 130 17.29 2.76 15.23
C GLN A 130 16.13 2.05 14.53
N GLY A 131 15.03 2.75 14.27
CA GLY A 131 13.86 2.12 13.67
C GLY A 131 12.72 3.08 13.39
N ILE A 132 11.63 2.53 12.94
CA ILE A 132 10.41 3.22 12.53
C ILE A 132 9.26 2.70 13.39
N HIS A 133 8.58 3.60 14.07
CA HIS A 133 7.34 3.32 14.78
C HIS A 133 6.17 3.73 13.90
N ILE A 134 5.23 2.82 13.70
CA ILE A 134 4.00 3.07 12.93
C ILE A 134 2.80 2.74 13.80
N SER A 135 1.80 3.62 13.81
CA SER A 135 0.51 3.33 14.44
C SER A 135 -0.62 3.65 13.47
N THR A 136 -1.57 2.73 13.36
CA THR A 136 -2.82 2.90 12.61
C THR A 136 -3.98 3.34 13.51
N GLY A 137 -3.72 3.54 14.81
CA GLY A 137 -4.77 3.69 15.84
C GLY A 137 -5.31 2.38 16.36
N VAL A 138 -5.09 1.27 15.66
CA VAL A 138 -5.49 -0.10 16.05
C VAL A 138 -4.27 -1.01 16.18
N ILE A 139 -3.37 -0.96 15.20
CA ILE A 139 -2.09 -1.67 15.20
C ILE A 139 -0.97 -0.68 15.47
N SER A 140 0.04 -1.10 16.24
CA SER A 140 1.33 -0.44 16.34
C SER A 140 2.45 -1.43 16.01
N ALA A 141 3.39 -1.02 15.16
CA ALA A 141 4.52 -1.82 14.72
C ALA A 141 5.84 -1.08 14.94
N TYR A 142 6.87 -1.80 15.33
CA TYR A 142 8.25 -1.32 15.31
C TYR A 142 9.06 -2.07 14.26
N ILE A 143 9.67 -1.34 13.34
CA ILE A 143 10.46 -1.84 12.22
C ILE A 143 11.90 -1.37 12.43
N PRO A 144 12.86 -2.26 12.72
CA PRO A 144 14.26 -1.88 12.90
C PRO A 144 14.89 -1.48 11.57
N ARG A 145 15.94 -0.64 11.60
CA ARG A 145 16.63 -0.20 10.39
C ARG A 145 17.63 -1.22 9.84
N GLN A 146 18.01 -2.20 10.64
CA GLN A 146 18.99 -3.23 10.29
C GLN A 146 18.75 -4.50 11.11
N GLY A 147 19.42 -5.58 10.76
CA GLY A 147 19.30 -6.88 11.40
C GLY A 147 18.39 -7.83 10.63
N GLU A 148 17.88 -8.85 11.30
CA GLU A 148 17.11 -9.92 10.66
C GLU A 148 15.59 -9.80 10.77
N PHE A 149 15.07 -8.79 11.50
CA PHE A 149 13.65 -8.67 11.74
C PHE A 149 13.01 -7.66 10.82
N LEU A 150 11.99 -8.06 10.06
CA LEU A 150 11.15 -7.17 9.27
C LEU A 150 10.25 -6.32 10.17
N ILE A 151 9.72 -6.94 11.23
CA ILE A 151 8.94 -6.30 12.29
C ILE A 151 9.45 -6.89 13.61
N ASP A 152 10.00 -6.03 14.47
CA ASP A 152 10.51 -6.48 15.77
C ASP A 152 9.36 -6.70 16.76
N SER A 153 8.36 -5.80 16.74
CA SER A 153 7.18 -5.95 17.58
C SER A 153 5.92 -5.47 16.87
N LEU A 154 4.82 -6.18 17.12
CA LEU A 154 3.49 -5.87 16.61
C LEU A 154 2.48 -5.90 17.77
N LEU A 155 1.78 -4.79 17.96
CA LEU A 155 0.75 -4.65 18.98
C LEU A 155 -0.62 -4.47 18.32
N TYR A 156 -1.63 -5.10 18.87
CA TYR A 156 -3.04 -4.89 18.55
C TYR A 156 -3.74 -4.30 19.78
N LYS A 157 -4.27 -3.09 19.64
CA LYS A 157 -4.91 -2.35 20.75
C LYS A 157 -4.05 -2.31 22.02
N GLY A 158 -2.74 -2.13 21.85
CA GLY A 158 -1.76 -2.06 22.95
C GLY A 158 -1.28 -3.43 23.49
N VAL A 159 -1.86 -4.53 23.04
CA VAL A 159 -1.43 -5.90 23.43
C VAL A 159 -0.48 -6.44 22.38
N LYS A 160 0.69 -6.98 22.80
CA LYS A 160 1.64 -7.60 21.88
C LYS A 160 1.05 -8.88 21.29
N VAL A 161 0.91 -8.94 19.97
CA VAL A 161 0.36 -10.08 19.23
C VAL A 161 1.41 -10.77 18.32
N GLY A 162 2.57 -10.15 18.14
CA GLY A 162 3.66 -10.72 17.38
C GLY A 162 4.99 -10.03 17.68
N GLU A 163 6.07 -10.75 17.48
CA GLU A 163 7.42 -10.23 17.62
C GLU A 163 8.40 -10.97 16.73
N LYS A 164 9.54 -10.30 16.41
CA LYS A 164 10.69 -10.88 15.71
C LYS A 164 10.34 -11.57 14.39
N ALA A 165 9.41 -10.95 13.62
CA ALA A 165 9.03 -11.45 12.31
C ALA A 165 10.21 -11.36 11.34
N ARG A 166 10.56 -12.47 10.66
CA ARG A 166 11.69 -12.54 9.74
C ARG A 166 11.38 -13.41 8.52
N LEU A 167 12.15 -13.22 7.46
CA LEU A 167 12.14 -14.12 6.31
C LEU A 167 13.11 -15.26 6.54
N ILE A 168 12.66 -16.47 6.20
CA ILE A 168 13.51 -17.67 6.24
C ILE A 168 13.34 -18.39 4.90
N CYS A 169 14.46 -18.74 4.27
CA CYS A 169 14.50 -19.59 3.11
C CYS A 169 15.26 -20.87 3.47
N HIS A 170 14.75 -22.02 3.04
CA HIS A 170 15.40 -23.30 3.20
C HIS A 170 15.82 -23.83 1.83
N THR A 171 17.05 -24.29 1.72
CA THR A 171 17.49 -25.11 0.59
C THR A 171 17.73 -26.53 1.05
N GLN A 172 17.51 -27.48 0.18
CA GLN A 172 17.79 -28.91 0.41
C GLN A 172 18.81 -29.41 -0.61
N SER A 173 19.58 -30.43 -0.21
CA SER A 173 20.68 -30.97 -1.04
C SER A 173 20.18 -31.78 -2.24
N GLU A 174 18.97 -32.37 -2.15
CA GLU A 174 18.41 -33.25 -3.16
C GLU A 174 17.02 -32.75 -3.59
N PRO A 175 16.71 -32.75 -4.91
CA PRO A 175 15.43 -32.23 -5.40
C PRO A 175 14.26 -33.17 -5.17
N VAL A 176 14.49 -34.46 -4.90
CA VAL A 176 13.47 -35.50 -4.81
C VAL A 176 13.55 -36.25 -3.50
N LEU A 177 12.41 -36.40 -2.86
CA LEU A 177 12.22 -37.19 -1.65
C LEU A 177 12.00 -38.66 -2.00
N GLU A 178 13.04 -39.36 -2.42
CA GLU A 178 13.03 -40.82 -2.30
C GLU A 178 13.39 -41.20 -0.86
N SER A 179 12.62 -42.10 -0.28
CA SER A 179 12.55 -42.40 1.17
C SER A 179 13.82 -42.89 1.85
N THR A 180 14.95 -42.89 1.17
CA THR A 180 16.23 -43.41 1.66
C THR A 180 17.37 -42.40 1.67
N SER A 181 17.17 -41.20 1.13
CA SER A 181 18.21 -40.18 1.06
C SER A 181 18.24 -39.33 2.35
N GLN A 182 19.41 -39.18 2.97
CA GLN A 182 19.62 -38.19 4.02
C GLN A 182 19.67 -36.79 3.37
N VAL A 183 18.55 -36.10 3.36
CA VAL A 183 18.46 -34.74 2.83
C VAL A 183 19.01 -33.77 3.88
N SER A 184 20.01 -32.99 3.51
CA SER A 184 20.50 -31.88 4.34
C SER A 184 19.83 -30.58 3.97
N PHE A 185 19.52 -29.74 4.98
CA PHE A 185 18.89 -28.45 4.81
C PHE A 185 19.87 -27.34 5.21
N THR A 186 19.90 -26.27 4.44
CA THR A 186 20.58 -25.04 4.79
C THR A 186 19.56 -23.94 4.98
N ASN A 187 19.59 -23.28 6.14
CA ASN A 187 18.72 -22.16 6.47
C ASN A 187 19.40 -20.86 6.05
N TYR A 188 18.65 -20.02 5.36
CA TYR A 188 19.04 -18.65 5.06
C TYR A 188 18.06 -17.71 5.76
N ILE A 189 18.57 -16.75 6.51
CA ILE A 189 17.77 -15.75 7.22
C ILE A 189 17.89 -14.42 6.48
N GLY A 190 16.77 -13.74 6.31
CA GLY A 190 16.74 -12.42 5.70
C GLY A 190 17.48 -11.40 6.58
N GLU A 191 18.48 -10.71 6.01
CA GLU A 191 19.23 -9.63 6.65
C GLU A 191 18.92 -8.32 5.96
N LEU A 192 18.46 -7.31 6.71
CA LEU A 192 18.12 -6.00 6.18
C LEU A 192 19.38 -5.22 5.81
N LYS A 193 19.39 -4.67 4.60
CA LYS A 193 20.41 -3.75 4.08
C LYS A 193 19.94 -2.30 4.08
N SER A 194 18.66 -2.07 3.83
CA SER A 194 18.06 -0.74 3.87
C SER A 194 16.59 -0.77 4.26
N VAL A 195 16.15 0.27 4.98
CA VAL A 195 14.75 0.46 5.37
C VAL A 195 14.38 1.92 5.14
N THR A 196 13.37 2.14 4.31
CA THR A 196 12.96 3.49 3.86
C THR A 196 11.45 3.67 4.03
N VAL A 197 11.03 4.81 4.56
CA VAL A 197 9.64 5.24 4.51
C VAL A 197 9.38 5.82 3.12
N GLU A 198 8.73 5.04 2.24
CA GLU A 198 8.38 5.51 0.89
C GLU A 198 7.19 6.50 0.96
N ARG A 199 6.33 6.39 1.98
CA ARG A 199 5.22 7.32 2.25
C ARG A 199 4.83 7.33 3.72
N ALA A 200 4.54 8.55 4.19
CA ALA A 200 3.99 8.81 5.51
C ALA A 200 2.74 9.71 5.34
N GLY A 201 1.68 9.14 4.75
CA GLY A 201 0.40 9.81 4.61
C GLY A 201 -0.46 9.68 5.87
N SER A 202 -1.55 10.44 5.94
CA SER A 202 -2.50 10.35 7.06
C SER A 202 -3.39 9.12 6.99
N VAL A 203 -3.64 8.60 5.78
CA VAL A 203 -4.47 7.41 5.53
C VAL A 203 -3.63 6.16 5.36
N ARG A 204 -2.44 6.30 4.74
CA ARG A 204 -1.56 5.17 4.47
C ARG A 204 -0.10 5.50 4.74
N ALA A 205 0.60 4.63 5.47
CA ALA A 205 2.06 4.56 5.48
C ALA A 205 2.55 3.39 4.63
N LEU A 206 3.71 3.58 4.00
CA LEU A 206 4.40 2.57 3.20
C LEU A 206 5.86 2.55 3.58
N VAL A 207 6.33 1.40 4.05
CA VAL A 207 7.74 1.15 4.36
C VAL A 207 8.29 0.09 3.41
N LYS A 208 9.41 0.41 2.79
CA LYS A 208 10.20 -0.50 1.96
C LYS A 208 11.38 -1.01 2.77
N LEU A 209 11.56 -2.34 2.79
CA LEU A 209 12.69 -3.03 3.38
C LEU A 209 13.41 -3.78 2.26
N GLU A 210 14.70 -3.60 2.16
CA GLU A 210 15.55 -4.28 1.18
C GLU A 210 16.61 -5.08 1.92
N GLY A 211 16.88 -6.28 1.43
CA GLY A 211 17.84 -7.17 2.07
C GLY A 211 18.19 -8.37 1.21
N VAL A 212 18.88 -9.30 1.83
CA VAL A 212 19.34 -10.54 1.22
C VAL A 212 19.22 -11.67 2.23
N HIS A 213 18.99 -12.89 1.76
CA HIS A 213 19.03 -14.07 2.63
C HIS A 213 20.47 -14.51 2.83
N LYS A 214 20.86 -14.75 4.10
CA LYS A 214 22.22 -15.09 4.49
C LYS A 214 22.24 -16.39 5.28
N SER A 215 23.12 -17.29 4.89
CA SER A 215 23.36 -18.55 5.58
C SER A 215 24.37 -18.39 6.72
N PRO A 216 24.48 -19.36 7.66
CA PRO A 216 25.43 -19.33 8.76
C PRO A 216 26.88 -19.22 8.32
N ASN A 217 27.24 -19.73 7.13
CA ASN A 217 28.60 -19.64 6.57
C ASN A 217 28.85 -18.33 5.81
N GLY A 218 27.91 -17.38 5.86
CA GLY A 218 28.05 -16.06 5.26
C GLY A 218 27.66 -15.94 3.77
N ARG A 219 27.20 -17.01 3.12
CA ARG A 219 26.72 -16.96 1.75
C ARG A 219 25.44 -16.12 1.68
N GLU A 220 25.44 -15.11 0.83
CA GLU A 220 24.26 -14.29 0.52
C GLU A 220 23.57 -14.82 -0.75
N TRP A 221 22.19 -14.81 -0.72
CA TRP A 221 21.37 -15.33 -1.81
C TRP A 221 19.96 -14.75 -1.74
N LEU A 222 19.22 -14.79 -2.84
CA LEU A 222 17.86 -14.30 -2.99
C LEU A 222 17.69 -12.88 -2.42
N PRO A 223 18.23 -11.83 -3.09
CA PRO A 223 17.91 -10.45 -2.74
C PRO A 223 16.40 -10.22 -2.72
N PHE A 224 15.92 -9.52 -1.71
CA PHE A 224 14.49 -9.28 -1.54
C PHE A 224 14.14 -7.81 -1.34
N VAL A 225 12.91 -7.47 -1.70
CA VAL A 225 12.25 -6.23 -1.35
C VAL A 225 10.92 -6.56 -0.71
N VAL A 226 10.71 -6.12 0.53
CA VAL A 226 9.43 -6.19 1.22
C VAL A 226 8.85 -4.80 1.32
N ARG A 227 7.57 -4.65 0.98
CA ARG A 227 6.80 -3.43 1.21
C ARG A 227 5.67 -3.72 2.19
N LEU A 228 5.66 -2.98 3.29
CA LEU A 228 4.64 -3.05 4.32
C LEU A 228 3.72 -1.85 4.22
N TYR A 229 2.42 -2.11 4.07
CA TYR A 229 1.38 -1.10 3.94
C TYR A 229 0.53 -1.10 5.20
N PHE A 230 0.45 0.07 5.84
CA PHE A 230 -0.36 0.32 7.02
C PHE A 230 -1.43 1.34 6.67
N TYR A 231 -2.69 1.07 7.05
CA TYR A 231 -3.81 1.96 6.77
C TYR A 231 -4.49 2.39 8.07
N GLY A 232 -4.90 3.66 8.14
CA GLY A 232 -5.52 4.24 9.32
C GLY A 232 -6.80 3.49 9.71
N GLY A 233 -6.92 3.14 11.00
CA GLY A 233 -8.05 2.37 11.53
C GLY A 233 -8.06 0.89 11.15
N SER A 234 -7.15 0.42 10.30
CA SER A 234 -7.08 -0.98 9.89
C SER A 234 -6.33 -1.83 10.91
N GLU A 235 -6.83 -3.04 11.14
CA GLU A 235 -6.18 -4.09 11.91
C GLU A 235 -5.32 -5.03 11.06
N GLN A 236 -5.15 -4.71 9.77
CA GLN A 236 -4.39 -5.51 8.82
C GLN A 236 -3.14 -4.76 8.36
N VAL A 237 -2.05 -5.49 8.22
CA VAL A 237 -0.82 -5.06 7.53
C VAL A 237 -0.74 -5.82 6.21
N LYS A 238 -0.74 -5.11 5.08
CA LYS A 238 -0.50 -5.74 3.79
C LYS A 238 0.99 -5.82 3.55
N MET A 239 1.50 -7.01 3.25
CA MET A 239 2.88 -7.25 2.86
C MET A 239 2.94 -7.63 1.37
N VAL A 240 3.85 -6.99 0.64
CA VAL A 240 4.26 -7.40 -0.70
C VAL A 240 5.71 -7.79 -0.63
N HIS A 241 6.00 -9.05 -0.91
CA HIS A 241 7.35 -9.61 -0.94
C HIS A 241 7.74 -9.87 -2.40
N SER A 242 8.85 -9.31 -2.81
CA SER A 242 9.50 -9.54 -4.10
C SER A 242 10.91 -10.03 -3.85
N PHE A 243 11.37 -10.98 -4.64
CA PHE A 243 12.74 -11.46 -4.59
C PHE A 243 13.27 -11.71 -6.00
N VAL A 244 14.59 -11.67 -6.14
CA VAL A 244 15.27 -12.05 -7.38
C VAL A 244 15.87 -13.42 -7.16
N TYR A 245 15.50 -14.37 -8.02
CA TYR A 245 16.17 -15.67 -8.04
C TYR A 245 17.50 -15.52 -8.77
N ASP A 246 18.59 -15.53 -8.01
CA ASP A 246 19.97 -15.41 -8.47
C ASP A 246 20.77 -16.73 -8.28
N GLY A 247 20.05 -17.83 -8.14
CA GLY A 247 20.61 -19.17 -8.04
C GLY A 247 20.99 -19.77 -9.39
N ASP A 248 21.87 -20.77 -9.35
CA ASP A 248 22.23 -21.59 -10.50
C ASP A 248 21.04 -22.50 -10.85
N GLN A 249 20.56 -22.42 -12.10
CA GLN A 249 19.45 -23.24 -12.59
C GLN A 249 19.77 -24.75 -12.66
N ASN A 250 21.07 -25.10 -12.63
CA ASN A 250 21.54 -26.47 -12.78
C ASN A 250 22.01 -27.11 -11.46
N LYS A 251 21.70 -26.47 -10.33
CA LYS A 251 22.03 -26.96 -8.98
C LYS A 251 20.82 -27.07 -8.10
#